data_fbd72e382f0099fb8315f9ac78107d91
#
_entry.id   fbd72e382f0099fb8315f9ac78107d91
#
_cell.length_a   1.000
_cell.length_b   1.000
_cell.length_c   1.000
_cell.angle_alpha   90.00
_cell.angle_beta   90.00
_cell.angle_gamma   90.00
#
_symmetry.space_group_name_H-M   'P 1'
#
loop_
_entity.id
_entity.type
_entity.pdbx_description
1 polymer ?
#
loop_
_entity_poly.entity_id
_entity_poly.type
_entity_poly.pdbx_seq_one_letter_code
_entity_poly.pdbx_strand_id
1 'polypeptide(L)'
;MTSPLNMWTARTDVLETTYGQAGPQNGWPIILLHGFPYDIHAYTEVVPILADAGARVVVPYLRGFGPTRFRFADTPRSGQQAALGRDVIGLLDALQLDSAVLAGFDWGGLSACVAAALWPDRVAGLVSLAGYDIIDVDRLRHPFAPSLEQALWYQHLFQTERGRECLANDRRELCRLLWQQ
;
A
#
# COMPACT_ATOMS: atom_id res chain seq x y z
N MET A 1 -25.18 -6.75 0.89
CA MET A 1 -25.03 -5.91 -0.33
C MET A 1 -23.68 -5.24 -0.22
N THR A 2 -22.74 -5.52 -1.12
CA THR A 2 -21.42 -4.90 -1.12
C THR A 2 -21.59 -3.44 -1.53
N SER A 3 -21.30 -2.49 -0.65
CA SER A 3 -21.22 -1.08 -1.03
C SER A 3 -20.11 -0.92 -2.06
N PRO A 4 -20.40 -0.53 -3.29
CA PRO A 4 -19.36 -0.35 -4.30
C PRO A 4 -18.42 0.77 -3.84
N LEU A 5 -17.11 0.53 -3.95
CA LEU A 5 -16.11 1.58 -3.77
C LEU A 5 -16.32 2.65 -4.84
N ASN A 6 -16.59 3.88 -4.42
CA ASN A 6 -16.56 5.02 -5.31
C ASN A 6 -15.12 5.44 -5.55
N MET A 7 -14.73 5.56 -6.82
CA MET A 7 -13.34 5.86 -7.19
C MET A 7 -13.10 7.36 -7.27
N TRP A 8 -12.01 7.80 -6.68
CA TRP A 8 -11.58 9.19 -6.60
C TRP A 8 -10.08 9.32 -6.89
N THR A 9 -9.61 10.53 -7.09
CA THR A 9 -8.19 10.86 -7.20
C THR A 9 -7.85 12.01 -6.27
N ALA A 10 -6.80 11.81 -5.45
CA ALA A 10 -6.21 12.84 -4.61
C ALA A 10 -4.84 13.23 -5.16
N ARG A 11 -4.54 14.54 -5.15
CA ARG A 11 -3.22 15.06 -5.54
C ARG A 11 -2.40 15.37 -4.30
N THR A 12 -1.29 14.67 -4.16
CA THR A 12 -0.25 14.96 -3.17
C THR A 12 0.91 15.73 -3.82
N ASP A 13 1.96 16.00 -3.07
CA ASP A 13 3.16 16.64 -3.64
C ASP A 13 3.82 15.77 -4.73
N VAL A 14 3.73 14.45 -4.59
CA VAL A 14 4.46 13.47 -5.42
C VAL A 14 3.55 12.69 -6.35
N LEU A 15 2.34 12.34 -5.90
CA LEU A 15 1.44 11.41 -6.58
C LEU A 15 0.09 12.04 -6.94
N GLU A 16 -0.49 11.55 -8.01
CA GLU A 16 -1.93 11.47 -8.19
C GLU A 16 -2.38 10.09 -7.74
N THR A 17 -2.87 10.02 -6.51
CA THR A 17 -3.28 8.77 -5.87
C THR A 17 -4.73 8.48 -6.19
N THR A 18 -4.99 7.39 -6.92
CA THR A 18 -6.34 6.88 -7.10
C THR A 18 -6.72 6.02 -5.91
N TYR A 19 -7.93 6.21 -5.39
CA TYR A 19 -8.43 5.47 -4.24
C TYR A 19 -9.92 5.18 -4.34
N GLY A 20 -10.35 4.10 -3.72
CA GLY A 20 -11.75 3.81 -3.46
C GLY A 20 -12.20 4.40 -2.13
N GLN A 21 -13.43 4.88 -2.04
CA GLN A 21 -14.03 5.36 -0.80
C GLN A 21 -15.41 4.75 -0.58
N ALA A 22 -15.71 4.42 0.68
CA ALA A 22 -17.02 3.96 1.12
C ALA A 22 -17.34 4.50 2.53
N GLY A 23 -18.61 4.39 2.93
CA GLY A 23 -19.11 4.86 4.21
C GLY A 23 -19.37 6.37 4.26
N PRO A 24 -19.81 6.87 5.42
CA PRO A 24 -20.17 8.27 5.59
C PRO A 24 -18.93 9.18 5.52
N GLN A 25 -19.06 10.32 4.82
CA GLN A 25 -17.95 11.25 4.64
C GLN A 25 -17.43 11.87 5.96
N ASN A 26 -18.32 12.00 6.93
CA ASN A 26 -18.02 12.49 8.29
C ASN A 26 -17.78 11.36 9.30
N GLY A 27 -17.64 10.11 8.84
CA GLY A 27 -17.29 8.96 9.67
C GLY A 27 -15.84 9.02 10.16
N TRP A 28 -15.51 8.22 11.16
CA TRP A 28 -14.14 8.08 11.63
C TRP A 28 -13.26 7.50 10.50
N PRO A 29 -12.13 8.14 10.19
CA PRO A 29 -11.35 7.78 9.01
C PRO A 29 -10.49 6.55 9.24
N ILE A 30 -10.51 5.63 8.25
CA ILE A 30 -9.61 4.50 8.17
C ILE A 30 -9.02 4.40 6.76
N ILE A 31 -7.71 4.20 6.68
CA ILE A 31 -6.98 3.96 5.43
C ILE A 31 -6.58 2.49 5.38
N LEU A 32 -7.02 1.77 4.35
CA LEU A 32 -6.70 0.36 4.12
C LEU A 32 -5.63 0.23 3.04
N LEU A 33 -4.45 -0.27 3.41
CA LEU A 33 -3.25 -0.28 2.59
C LEU A 33 -2.91 -1.71 2.16
N HIS A 34 -3.00 -1.99 0.86
CA HIS A 34 -2.73 -3.32 0.29
C HIS A 34 -1.24 -3.61 0.16
N GLY A 35 -0.90 -4.86 -0.15
CA GLY A 35 0.46 -5.31 -0.45
C GLY A 35 0.63 -5.81 -1.88
N PHE A 36 1.75 -6.47 -2.15
CA PHE A 36 2.04 -7.13 -3.43
C PHE A 36 1.75 -8.64 -3.33
N PRO A 37 1.18 -9.27 -4.37
CA PRO A 37 0.75 -8.73 -5.67
C PRO A 37 -0.74 -8.32 -5.70
N TYR A 38 -1.25 -7.79 -4.63
CA TYR A 38 -2.64 -7.37 -4.45
C TYR A 38 -2.86 -5.90 -4.86
N ASP A 39 -4.12 -5.48 -4.77
CA ASP A 39 -4.56 -4.10 -4.93
C ASP A 39 -5.76 -3.80 -4.00
N ILE A 40 -6.51 -2.75 -4.29
CA ILE A 40 -7.65 -2.33 -3.47
C ILE A 40 -8.74 -3.40 -3.32
N HIS A 41 -8.82 -4.36 -4.25
CA HIS A 41 -9.83 -5.43 -4.23
C HIS A 41 -9.58 -6.45 -3.12
N ALA A 42 -8.38 -6.49 -2.52
CA ALA A 42 -8.11 -7.28 -1.33
C ALA A 42 -9.04 -6.95 -0.14
N TYR A 43 -9.62 -5.76 -0.16
CA TYR A 43 -10.49 -5.27 0.91
C TYR A 43 -11.98 -5.29 0.57
N THR A 44 -12.39 -5.95 -0.52
CA THR A 44 -13.77 -5.97 -1.01
C THR A 44 -14.77 -6.41 0.07
N GLU A 45 -14.40 -7.38 0.91
CA GLU A 45 -15.26 -7.90 1.98
C GLU A 45 -15.13 -7.11 3.29
N VAL A 46 -14.00 -6.44 3.52
CA VAL A 46 -13.73 -5.66 4.73
C VAL A 46 -14.40 -4.29 4.67
N VAL A 47 -14.39 -3.67 3.51
CA VAL A 47 -14.92 -2.30 3.29
C VAL A 47 -16.38 -2.16 3.75
N PRO A 48 -17.33 -3.03 3.35
CA PRO A 48 -18.72 -2.88 3.78
C PRO A 48 -18.88 -3.02 5.30
N ILE A 49 -18.13 -3.91 5.94
CA ILE A 49 -18.18 -4.13 7.40
C ILE A 49 -17.80 -2.84 8.14
N LEU A 50 -16.72 -2.20 7.72
CA LEU A 50 -16.24 -0.96 8.33
C LEU A 50 -17.15 0.22 8.02
N ALA A 51 -17.65 0.32 6.80
CA ALA A 51 -18.59 1.37 6.40
C ALA A 51 -19.91 1.28 7.18
N ASP A 52 -20.44 0.07 7.39
CA ASP A 52 -21.64 -0.18 8.20
C ASP A 52 -21.40 0.14 9.69
N ALA A 53 -20.15 0.02 10.16
CA ALA A 53 -19.74 0.47 11.49
C ALA A 53 -19.51 1.99 11.60
N GLY A 54 -19.83 2.75 10.55
CA GLY A 54 -19.74 4.22 10.53
C GLY A 54 -18.37 4.77 10.18
N ALA A 55 -17.46 3.95 9.63
CA ALA A 55 -16.16 4.43 9.17
C ALA A 55 -16.26 5.16 7.83
N ARG A 56 -15.45 6.20 7.64
CA ARG A 56 -15.05 6.70 6.33
C ARG A 56 -13.86 5.88 5.86
N VAL A 57 -14.13 4.89 5.01
CA VAL A 57 -13.12 3.94 4.53
C VAL A 57 -12.48 4.48 3.26
N VAL A 58 -11.16 4.55 3.24
CA VAL A 58 -10.35 4.96 2.09
C VAL A 58 -9.37 3.85 1.74
N VAL A 59 -9.37 3.42 0.49
CA VAL A 59 -8.53 2.31 0.00
C VAL A 59 -7.71 2.79 -1.19
N PRO A 60 -6.49 3.32 -0.99
CA PRO A 60 -5.65 3.81 -2.08
C PRO A 60 -4.97 2.68 -2.84
N TYR A 61 -4.79 2.85 -4.15
CA TYR A 61 -3.71 2.17 -4.87
C TYR A 61 -2.38 2.78 -4.45
N LEU A 62 -1.49 1.95 -3.92
CA LEU A 62 -0.14 2.40 -3.53
C LEU A 62 0.67 2.89 -4.74
N ARG A 63 1.81 3.59 -4.48
CA ARG A 63 2.73 3.98 -5.54
C ARG A 63 3.15 2.78 -6.40
N GLY A 64 3.09 2.91 -7.71
CA GLY A 64 3.42 1.85 -8.65
C GLY A 64 2.28 0.86 -8.94
N PHE A 65 1.13 0.98 -8.28
CA PHE A 65 -0.02 0.11 -8.46
C PHE A 65 -1.19 0.82 -9.16
N GLY A 66 -1.95 0.04 -9.90
CA GLY A 66 -3.20 0.47 -10.53
C GLY A 66 -3.06 1.78 -11.30
N PRO A 67 -4.04 2.69 -11.18
CA PRO A 67 -4.03 3.99 -11.85
C PRO A 67 -3.27 5.09 -11.10
N THR A 68 -2.72 4.84 -9.89
CA THR A 68 -1.87 5.82 -9.20
C THR A 68 -0.64 6.17 -10.03
N ARG A 69 -0.33 7.47 -10.17
CA ARG A 69 0.74 7.99 -11.03
C ARG A 69 1.62 8.99 -10.29
N PHE A 70 2.89 9.03 -10.65
CA PHE A 70 3.78 10.12 -10.27
C PHE A 70 3.41 11.38 -11.05
N ARG A 71 3.36 12.52 -10.35
CA ARG A 71 2.99 13.80 -10.97
C ARG A 71 4.04 14.34 -11.92
N PHE A 72 5.31 14.03 -11.66
CA PHE A 72 6.42 14.53 -12.44
C PHE A 72 7.27 13.38 -12.97
N ALA A 73 7.77 13.54 -14.20
CA ALA A 73 8.54 12.50 -14.89
C ALA A 73 9.92 12.27 -14.24
N ASP A 74 10.49 13.31 -13.66
CA ASP A 74 11.80 13.32 -13.00
C ASP A 74 11.76 12.86 -11.52
N THR A 75 10.58 12.66 -10.96
CA THR A 75 10.47 12.12 -9.60
C THR A 75 11.09 10.73 -9.51
N PRO A 76 12.04 10.48 -8.58
CA PRO A 76 12.61 9.15 -8.38
C PRO A 76 11.55 8.09 -8.10
N ARG A 77 11.62 6.96 -8.80
CA ARG A 77 10.71 5.81 -8.62
C ARG A 77 11.15 4.98 -7.41
N SER A 78 11.23 5.62 -6.25
CA SER A 78 11.69 4.99 -5.02
C SER A 78 10.61 4.09 -4.41
N GLY A 79 11.01 2.87 -4.03
CA GLY A 79 10.24 1.95 -3.18
C GLY A 79 10.72 1.95 -1.72
N GLN A 80 11.50 2.94 -1.31
CA GLN A 80 12.00 3.02 0.06
C GLN A 80 10.85 3.21 1.07
N GLN A 81 10.96 2.54 2.20
CA GLN A 81 9.92 2.52 3.24
C GLN A 81 9.52 3.92 3.73
N ALA A 82 10.46 4.85 3.88
CA ALA A 82 10.16 6.24 4.25
C ALA A 82 9.30 6.96 3.21
N ALA A 83 9.52 6.69 1.92
CA ALA A 83 8.72 7.26 0.84
C ALA A 83 7.29 6.71 0.85
N LEU A 84 7.10 5.42 1.18
CA LEU A 84 5.79 4.82 1.31
C LEU A 84 5.01 5.40 2.50
N GLY A 85 5.66 5.54 3.66
CA GLY A 85 5.05 6.21 4.81
C GLY A 85 4.68 7.67 4.53
N ARG A 86 5.54 8.40 3.80
CA ARG A 86 5.26 9.80 3.39
C ARG A 86 4.06 9.90 2.44
N ASP A 87 3.84 8.91 1.56
CA ASP A 87 2.66 8.89 0.68
C ASP A 87 1.37 8.78 1.48
N VAL A 88 1.35 7.98 2.55
CA VAL A 88 0.19 7.87 3.44
C VAL A 88 -0.13 9.24 4.07
N ILE A 89 0.90 9.93 4.58
CA ILE A 89 0.72 11.25 5.17
C ILE A 89 0.26 12.26 4.11
N GLY A 90 0.87 12.24 2.92
CA GLY A 90 0.45 13.10 1.81
C GLY A 90 -1.01 12.84 1.38
N LEU A 91 -1.47 11.61 1.47
CA LEU A 91 -2.88 11.29 1.21
C LEU A 91 -3.79 11.86 2.31
N LEU A 92 -3.42 11.74 3.60
CA LEU A 92 -4.17 12.37 4.69
C LEU A 92 -4.28 13.88 4.49
N ASP A 93 -3.17 14.54 4.14
CA ASP A 93 -3.14 15.99 3.85
C ASP A 93 -4.09 16.36 2.70
N ALA A 94 -4.03 15.63 1.60
CA ALA A 94 -4.87 15.87 0.43
C ALA A 94 -6.37 15.61 0.69
N LEU A 95 -6.70 14.73 1.63
CA LEU A 95 -8.06 14.44 2.07
C LEU A 95 -8.52 15.33 3.24
N GLN A 96 -7.67 16.24 3.71
CA GLN A 96 -7.91 17.11 4.86
C GLN A 96 -8.27 16.33 6.13
N LEU A 97 -7.56 15.22 6.37
CA LEU A 97 -7.70 14.39 7.55
C LEU A 97 -6.55 14.69 8.52
N ASP A 98 -6.87 15.12 9.72
CA ASP A 98 -5.86 15.38 10.77
C ASP A 98 -5.17 14.09 11.18
N SER A 99 -5.94 13.03 11.37
CA SER A 99 -5.42 11.68 11.66
C SER A 99 -6.38 10.61 11.13
N ALA A 100 -5.91 9.37 11.02
CA ALA A 100 -6.72 8.22 10.67
C ALA A 100 -6.23 6.95 11.36
N VAL A 101 -7.10 5.94 11.45
CA VAL A 101 -6.66 4.56 11.67
C VAL A 101 -5.98 4.07 10.40
N LEU A 102 -4.80 3.49 10.52
CA LEU A 102 -4.08 2.86 9.41
C LEU A 102 -4.14 1.35 9.56
N ALA A 103 -4.60 0.66 8.54
CA ALA A 103 -4.60 -0.79 8.51
C ALA A 103 -3.98 -1.29 7.21
N GLY A 104 -3.07 -2.26 7.28
CA GLY A 104 -2.41 -2.75 6.08
C GLY A 104 -1.74 -4.09 6.26
N PHE A 105 -1.37 -4.69 5.14
CA PHE A 105 -0.59 -5.91 5.10
C PHE A 105 0.54 -5.78 4.08
N ASP A 106 1.63 -6.54 4.28
CA ASP A 106 2.81 -6.52 3.42
C ASP A 106 3.34 -5.09 3.21
N TRP A 107 3.49 -4.57 1.98
CA TRP A 107 3.89 -3.18 1.70
C TRP A 107 2.96 -2.14 2.34
N GLY A 108 1.68 -2.45 2.44
CA GLY A 108 0.70 -1.59 3.12
C GLY A 108 0.92 -1.56 4.63
N GLY A 109 1.21 -2.71 5.24
CA GLY A 109 1.58 -2.80 6.66
C GLY A 109 2.85 -2.02 6.95
N LEU A 110 3.89 -2.18 6.12
CA LEU A 110 5.13 -1.41 6.19
C LEU A 110 4.87 0.10 6.11
N SER A 111 4.07 0.54 5.14
CA SER A 111 3.72 1.95 4.97
C SER A 111 3.03 2.53 6.20
N ALA A 112 2.09 1.76 6.78
CA ALA A 112 1.38 2.14 8.00
C ALA A 112 2.31 2.22 9.22
N CYS A 113 3.20 1.24 9.40
CA CYS A 113 4.18 1.21 10.51
C CYS A 113 5.15 2.38 10.43
N VAL A 114 5.67 2.69 9.24
CA VAL A 114 6.57 3.84 9.05
C VAL A 114 5.83 5.16 9.28
N ALA A 115 4.59 5.29 8.81
CA ALA A 115 3.78 6.48 9.09
C ALA A 115 3.55 6.66 10.59
N ALA A 116 3.23 5.58 11.31
CA ALA A 116 3.03 5.62 12.77
C ALA A 116 4.31 5.96 13.53
N ALA A 117 5.47 5.47 13.07
CA ALA A 117 6.75 5.75 13.73
C ALA A 117 7.24 7.19 13.52
N LEU A 118 7.05 7.75 12.32
CA LEU A 118 7.59 9.07 11.97
C LEU A 118 6.58 10.22 12.19
N TRP A 119 5.28 9.94 12.15
CA TRP A 119 4.20 10.91 12.30
C TRP A 119 3.11 10.38 13.26
N PRO A 120 3.45 10.08 14.52
CA PRO A 120 2.52 9.44 15.46
C PRO A 120 1.22 10.23 15.68
N ASP A 121 1.28 11.55 15.65
CA ASP A 121 0.10 12.41 15.81
C ASP A 121 -0.91 12.30 14.64
N ARG A 122 -0.49 11.73 13.53
CA ARG A 122 -1.33 11.51 12.34
C ARG A 122 -1.98 10.13 12.31
N VAL A 123 -1.69 9.26 13.30
CA VAL A 123 -2.13 7.87 13.34
C VAL A 123 -2.95 7.61 14.60
N ALA A 124 -4.27 7.57 14.44
CA ALA A 124 -5.22 7.33 15.53
C ALA A 124 -5.21 5.86 16.01
N GLY A 125 -4.74 4.94 15.17
CA GLY A 125 -4.61 3.52 15.48
C GLY A 125 -3.89 2.79 14.35
N LEU A 126 -3.27 1.66 14.66
CA LEU A 126 -2.49 0.88 13.70
C LEU A 126 -2.89 -0.60 13.74
N VAL A 127 -3.16 -1.17 12.58
CA VAL A 127 -3.33 -2.61 12.36
C VAL A 127 -2.36 -3.05 11.26
N SER A 128 -1.37 -3.87 11.61
CA SER A 128 -0.41 -4.45 10.67
C SER A 128 -0.56 -5.96 10.63
N LEU A 129 -0.77 -6.53 9.44
CA LEU A 129 -0.93 -7.96 9.20
C LEU A 129 0.17 -8.45 8.26
N ALA A 130 0.84 -9.56 8.62
CA ALA A 130 1.90 -10.15 7.80
C ALA A 130 2.85 -9.08 7.21
N GLY A 131 3.04 -8.01 7.96
CA GLY A 131 3.83 -6.85 7.56
C GLY A 131 5.25 -6.99 8.07
N TYR A 132 6.14 -6.41 7.31
CA TYR A 132 7.47 -6.09 7.77
C TYR A 132 7.35 -4.76 8.52
N ASP A 133 7.35 -4.75 9.82
CA ASP A 133 7.05 -3.54 10.60
C ASP A 133 7.88 -2.33 10.16
N ILE A 134 9.18 -2.40 10.35
CA ILE A 134 10.16 -1.47 9.77
C ILE A 134 11.37 -2.32 9.35
N ILE A 135 11.74 -2.21 8.09
CA ILE A 135 12.82 -3.04 7.54
C ILE A 135 14.17 -2.51 8.01
N ASP A 136 14.94 -3.39 8.64
CA ASP A 136 16.37 -3.19 8.87
C ASP A 136 17.12 -3.38 7.53
N VAL A 137 17.48 -2.27 6.90
CA VAL A 137 18.14 -2.25 5.59
C VAL A 137 19.52 -2.92 5.64
N ASP A 138 20.24 -2.83 6.75
CA ASP A 138 21.53 -3.49 6.89
C ASP A 138 21.37 -5.01 6.96
N ARG A 139 20.31 -5.50 7.61
CA ARG A 139 19.99 -6.93 7.65
C ARG A 139 19.72 -7.51 6.26
N LEU A 140 19.12 -6.73 5.34
CA LEU A 140 18.87 -7.17 3.96
C LEU A 140 20.13 -7.41 3.12
N ARG A 141 21.30 -6.98 3.57
CA ARG A 141 22.58 -7.26 2.92
C ARG A 141 23.08 -8.68 3.19
N HIS A 142 22.49 -9.36 4.13
CA HIS A 142 22.87 -10.72 4.51
C HIS A 142 21.77 -11.71 4.09
N PRO A 143 22.15 -12.92 3.66
CA PRO A 143 21.17 -13.90 3.24
C PRO A 143 20.29 -14.34 4.40
N PHE A 144 19.05 -14.63 4.08
CA PHE A 144 18.12 -15.34 4.96
C PHE A 144 18.33 -16.86 4.89
N ALA A 145 17.53 -17.62 5.62
CA ALA A 145 17.49 -19.07 5.47
C ALA A 145 17.08 -19.45 4.03
N PRO A 146 17.65 -20.52 3.44
CA PRO A 146 17.37 -20.88 2.05
C PRO A 146 15.90 -21.02 1.69
N SER A 147 15.06 -21.46 2.61
CA SER A 147 13.61 -21.56 2.42
C SER A 147 12.94 -20.18 2.25
N LEU A 148 13.43 -19.17 2.96
CA LEU A 148 12.91 -17.81 2.85
C LEU A 148 13.43 -17.14 1.56
N GLU A 149 14.70 -17.34 1.19
CA GLU A 149 15.24 -16.89 -0.10
C GLU A 149 14.45 -17.49 -1.27
N GLN A 150 14.11 -18.77 -1.17
CA GLN A 150 13.27 -19.44 -2.17
C GLN A 150 11.87 -18.80 -2.25
N ALA A 151 11.25 -18.50 -1.13
CA ALA A 151 9.93 -17.87 -1.10
C ALA A 151 9.94 -16.43 -1.65
N LEU A 152 11.08 -15.73 -1.48
CA LEU A 152 11.28 -14.34 -1.91
C LEU A 152 12.02 -14.20 -3.24
N TRP A 153 12.16 -15.28 -4.02
CA TRP A 153 12.92 -15.31 -5.29
C TRP A 153 12.55 -14.16 -6.24
N TYR A 154 11.28 -13.77 -6.26
CA TYR A 154 10.77 -12.72 -7.13
C TYR A 154 11.35 -11.34 -6.79
N GLN A 155 11.73 -11.09 -5.53
CA GLN A 155 12.36 -9.83 -5.13
C GLN A 155 13.72 -9.67 -5.79
N HIS A 156 14.50 -10.76 -5.93
CA HIS A 156 15.76 -10.76 -6.66
C HIS A 156 15.53 -10.60 -8.17
N LEU A 157 14.53 -11.28 -8.72
CA LEU A 157 14.16 -11.13 -10.14
C LEU A 157 13.86 -9.67 -10.48
N PHE A 158 13.09 -8.97 -9.63
CA PHE A 158 12.68 -7.59 -9.87
C PHE A 158 13.81 -6.56 -9.83
N GLN A 159 14.98 -6.93 -9.28
CA GLN A 159 16.18 -6.09 -9.33
C GLN A 159 16.92 -6.16 -10.67
N THR A 160 16.48 -6.98 -11.61
CA THR A 160 17.14 -7.21 -12.89
C THR A 160 16.35 -6.65 -14.07
N GLU A 161 17.03 -6.38 -15.20
CA GLU A 161 16.35 -6.03 -16.46
C GLU A 161 15.41 -7.14 -16.92
N ARG A 162 15.80 -8.39 -16.73
CA ARG A 162 14.96 -9.57 -17.01
C ARG A 162 13.64 -9.54 -16.23
N GLY A 163 13.67 -9.15 -14.97
CA GLY A 163 12.47 -9.00 -14.15
C GLY A 163 11.59 -7.85 -14.62
N ARG A 164 12.19 -6.75 -15.07
CA ARG A 164 11.46 -5.63 -15.67
C ARG A 164 10.71 -6.06 -16.93
N GLU A 165 11.37 -6.78 -17.82
CA GLU A 165 10.76 -7.31 -19.05
C GLU A 165 9.65 -8.32 -18.73
N CYS A 166 9.87 -9.21 -17.77
CA CYS A 166 8.86 -10.16 -17.31
C CYS A 166 7.60 -9.46 -16.81
N LEU A 167 7.75 -8.44 -15.95
CA LEU A 167 6.61 -7.64 -15.48
C LEU A 167 5.91 -6.85 -16.59
N ALA A 168 6.65 -6.39 -17.59
CA ALA A 168 6.08 -5.64 -18.70
C ALA A 168 5.23 -6.54 -19.62
N ASN A 169 5.68 -7.76 -19.88
CA ASN A 169 5.10 -8.68 -20.85
C ASN A 169 4.03 -9.60 -20.24
N ASP A 170 4.31 -10.17 -19.05
CA ASP A 170 3.52 -11.25 -18.45
C ASP A 170 3.13 -11.02 -16.99
N ARG A 171 2.85 -9.76 -16.62
CA ARG A 171 2.53 -9.37 -15.24
C ARG A 171 1.44 -10.23 -14.59
N ARG A 172 0.36 -10.48 -15.34
CA ARG A 172 -0.78 -11.25 -14.81
C ARG A 172 -0.38 -12.68 -14.44
N GLU A 173 0.37 -13.34 -15.32
CA GLU A 173 0.82 -14.71 -15.10
C GLU A 173 1.82 -14.78 -13.94
N LEU A 174 2.73 -13.83 -13.87
CA LEU A 174 3.68 -13.73 -12.76
C LEU A 174 2.96 -13.57 -11.41
N CYS A 175 1.99 -12.65 -11.31
CA CYS A 175 1.19 -12.49 -10.10
C CYS A 175 0.40 -13.75 -9.76
N ARG A 176 -0.17 -14.44 -10.77
CA ARG A 176 -0.89 -15.70 -10.55
C ARG A 176 0.02 -16.78 -9.96
N LEU A 177 1.25 -16.90 -10.44
CA LEU A 177 2.23 -17.85 -9.91
C LEU A 177 2.61 -17.53 -8.46
N LEU A 178 2.76 -16.25 -8.13
CA LEU A 178 3.06 -15.84 -6.75
C LEU A 178 1.91 -16.13 -5.78
N TRP A 179 0.65 -16.04 -6.21
CA TRP A 179 -0.49 -16.41 -5.37
C TRP A 179 -0.65 -17.91 -5.16
N GLN A 180 0.03 -18.75 -5.93
CA GLN A 180 -0.03 -20.21 -5.82
C GLN A 180 1.07 -20.80 -4.91
N GLN A 181 2.00 -19.99 -4.44
CA GLN A 181 3.03 -20.38 -3.48
C GLN A 181 2.50 -20.36 -2.04
#